data_8d6eb296234440fe7551d7d099efa479
#
_entry.id   8d6eb296234440fe7551d7d099efa479
#
_cell.length_a   1.000
_cell.length_b   1.000
_cell.length_c   1.000
_cell.angle_alpha   90.00
_cell.angle_beta   90.00
_cell.angle_gamma   90.00
#
_symmetry.space_group_name_H-M   'P 1'
#
loop_
_entity.id
_entity.type
_entity.pdbx_description
1 polymer ?
#
loop_
_entity_poly.entity_id
_entity_poly.type
_entity_poly.pdbx_seq_one_letter_code
_entity_poly.pdbx_strand_id
1 'polypeptide(L)'
;MENIAKSHTKVDEISPLTLAFVGDGVYDLLVRDYLVNLANRPVGELNKIKVSFVNCTSQAKFAQFLLPHLTEKETAVYKRGRNAAPKTTAKNGSVAAYHSATGLESLFGYLHLSGEEARIQELFDLIVHSST
;
A
#
# COMPACT_ATOMS: atom_id res chain seq x y z
N MET A 1 1.16 18.30 24.47
CA MET A 1 0.38 17.20 23.90
C MET A 1 0.96 15.87 24.29
N GLU A 2 0.13 15.00 24.74
CA GLU A 2 0.53 13.65 25.08
C GLU A 2 1.12 12.92 23.89
N ASN A 3 1.94 11.96 24.16
CA ASN A 3 2.62 11.16 23.15
C ASN A 3 1.64 10.28 22.39
N ILE A 4 1.01 10.82 21.37
CA ILE A 4 0.16 10.04 20.48
C ILE A 4 0.93 8.82 19.96
N ALA A 5 2.21 9.00 19.65
CA ALA A 5 3.07 7.94 19.16
C ALA A 5 3.28 6.80 20.16
N LYS A 6 2.99 7.05 21.45
CA LYS A 6 3.11 6.04 22.49
C LYS A 6 1.76 5.50 22.96
N SER A 7 0.67 5.93 22.36
CA SER A 7 -0.65 5.37 22.60
C SER A 7 -0.69 4.02 21.90
N HIS A 8 -0.95 2.96 22.66
CA HIS A 8 -0.77 1.62 22.16
C HIS A 8 -2.06 0.94 21.79
N THR A 9 -2.50 1.14 20.57
CA THR A 9 -3.40 0.17 19.98
C THR A 9 -2.53 -0.93 19.40
N LYS A 10 -2.80 -2.17 19.79
CA LYS A 10 -2.08 -3.31 19.23
C LYS A 10 -2.40 -3.43 17.74
N VAL A 11 -1.39 -3.66 16.93
CA VAL A 11 -1.56 -3.69 15.47
C VAL A 11 -2.64 -4.68 15.04
N ASP A 12 -2.70 -5.85 15.67
CA ASP A 12 -3.70 -6.85 15.34
C ASP A 12 -5.13 -6.44 15.69
N GLU A 13 -5.30 -5.39 16.48
CA GLU A 13 -6.62 -4.87 16.86
C GLU A 13 -7.06 -3.70 15.97
N ILE A 14 -6.18 -3.23 15.08
CA ILE A 14 -6.52 -2.12 14.20
C ILE A 14 -7.37 -2.64 13.04
N SER A 15 -8.45 -1.94 12.74
CA SER A 15 -9.35 -2.35 11.66
C SER A 15 -8.65 -2.29 10.30
N PRO A 16 -9.04 -3.15 9.35
CA PRO A 16 -8.40 -3.18 8.04
C PRO A 16 -8.43 -1.85 7.30
N LEU A 17 -9.52 -1.10 7.38
CA LEU A 17 -9.60 0.19 6.67
C LEU A 17 -8.73 1.25 7.32
N THR A 18 -8.53 1.18 8.64
CA THR A 18 -7.59 2.05 9.33
C THR A 18 -6.15 1.71 8.94
N LEU A 19 -5.84 0.43 8.80
CA LEU A 19 -4.54 0.00 8.27
C LEU A 19 -4.34 0.52 6.85
N ALA A 20 -5.37 0.46 6.01
CA ALA A 20 -5.31 0.98 4.65
C ALA A 20 -5.07 2.49 4.62
N PHE A 21 -5.68 3.23 5.55
CA PHE A 21 -5.45 4.67 5.68
C PHE A 21 -3.97 4.97 5.92
N VAL A 22 -3.34 4.23 6.81
CA VAL A 22 -1.90 4.37 7.08
C VAL A 22 -1.09 3.93 5.86
N GLY A 23 -1.45 2.79 5.29
CA GLY A 23 -0.74 2.21 4.15
C GLY A 23 -0.78 3.05 2.90
N ASP A 24 -1.85 3.81 2.70
CA ASP A 24 -1.94 4.77 1.58
C ASP A 24 -0.81 5.79 1.68
N GLY A 25 -0.57 6.33 2.87
CA GLY A 25 0.53 7.27 3.12
C GLY A 25 1.89 6.61 2.95
N VAL A 26 2.05 5.41 3.49
CA VAL A 26 3.31 4.66 3.39
C VAL A 26 3.66 4.36 1.94
N TYR A 27 2.70 3.84 1.18
CA TYR A 27 2.92 3.48 -0.22
C TYR A 27 3.21 4.73 -1.06
N ASP A 28 2.45 5.80 -0.83
CA ASP A 28 2.65 7.06 -1.56
C ASP A 28 4.07 7.60 -1.33
N LEU A 29 4.54 7.57 -0.09
CA LEU A 29 5.90 8.04 0.23
C LEU A 29 6.97 7.16 -0.43
N LEU A 30 6.79 5.85 -0.42
CA LEU A 30 7.72 4.94 -1.08
C LEU A 30 7.86 5.27 -2.57
N VAL A 31 6.73 5.53 -3.23
CA VAL A 31 6.73 5.88 -4.66
C VAL A 31 7.45 7.22 -4.86
N ARG A 32 7.14 8.21 -4.05
CA ARG A 32 7.79 9.53 -4.15
C ARG A 32 9.30 9.44 -3.96
N ASP A 33 9.74 8.73 -2.93
CA ASP A 33 11.16 8.53 -2.66
C ASP A 33 11.85 7.83 -3.83
N TYR A 34 11.20 6.79 -4.36
CA TYR A 34 11.74 6.06 -5.50
C TYR A 34 11.92 6.96 -6.72
N LEU A 35 10.90 7.75 -7.05
CA LEU A 35 10.95 8.61 -8.22
C LEU A 35 12.01 9.70 -8.11
N VAL A 36 12.12 10.32 -6.93
CA VAL A 36 13.12 11.39 -6.70
C VAL A 36 14.53 10.80 -6.75
N ASN A 37 14.73 9.60 -6.26
CA ASN A 37 16.03 8.93 -6.32
C ASN A 37 16.42 8.50 -7.73
N LEU A 38 15.47 8.29 -8.62
CA LEU A 38 15.77 7.97 -10.01
C LEU A 38 16.26 9.17 -10.78
N ALA A 39 15.60 10.31 -10.63
CA ALA A 39 15.96 11.52 -11.36
C ALA A 39 15.28 12.75 -10.77
N ASN A 40 16.00 13.86 -10.80
CA ASN A 40 15.44 15.15 -10.42
C ASN A 40 14.63 15.68 -11.61
N ARG A 41 13.31 15.62 -11.50
CA ARG A 41 12.39 16.04 -12.56
C ARG A 41 11.44 17.13 -12.05
N PRO A 42 10.86 17.91 -12.97
CA PRO A 42 9.82 18.87 -12.56
C PRO A 42 8.66 18.18 -11.84
N VAL A 43 8.09 18.85 -10.85
CA VAL A 43 7.03 18.31 -10.00
C VAL A 43 5.85 17.78 -10.81
N GLY A 44 5.45 18.48 -11.88
CA GLY A 44 4.35 18.01 -12.72
C GLY A 44 4.62 16.68 -13.36
N GLU A 45 5.87 16.45 -13.78
CA GLU A 45 6.29 15.19 -14.37
C GLU A 45 6.33 14.07 -13.31
N LEU A 46 6.86 14.39 -12.13
CA LEU A 46 6.88 13.45 -11.00
C LEU A 46 5.47 13.00 -10.63
N ASN A 47 4.51 13.93 -10.58
CA ASN A 47 3.13 13.62 -10.26
C ASN A 47 2.50 12.70 -11.30
N LYS A 48 2.78 12.90 -12.58
CA LYS A 48 2.26 12.01 -13.64
C LYS A 48 2.76 10.59 -13.46
N ILE A 49 4.04 10.43 -13.19
CA ILE A 49 4.62 9.10 -13.00
C ILE A 49 4.07 8.47 -11.73
N LYS A 50 3.95 9.26 -10.65
CA LYS A 50 3.40 8.77 -9.38
C LYS A 50 2.01 8.17 -9.57
N VAL A 51 1.15 8.85 -10.32
CA VAL A 51 -0.21 8.37 -10.55
C VAL A 51 -0.21 6.99 -11.19
N SER A 52 0.76 6.67 -12.05
CA SER A 52 0.84 5.34 -12.66
C SER A 52 1.12 4.24 -11.64
N PHE A 53 1.68 4.56 -10.48
CA PHE A 53 1.93 3.60 -9.40
C PHE A 53 0.80 3.53 -8.38
N VAL A 54 0.10 4.65 -8.14
CA VAL A 54 -0.86 4.74 -7.03
C VAL A 54 -2.32 4.60 -7.45
N ASN A 55 -2.63 4.51 -8.74
CA ASN A 55 -4.01 4.27 -9.14
C ASN A 55 -4.43 2.83 -8.78
N CYS A 56 -5.72 2.63 -8.57
CA CYS A 56 -6.20 1.35 -8.05
C CYS A 56 -5.96 0.18 -9.02
N THR A 57 -5.98 0.43 -10.31
CA THR A 57 -5.71 -0.63 -11.30
C THR A 57 -4.27 -1.12 -11.20
N SER A 58 -3.32 -0.19 -11.09
CA SER A 58 -1.91 -0.55 -10.92
C SER A 58 -1.67 -1.26 -9.60
N GLN A 59 -2.24 -0.75 -8.51
CA GLN A 59 -2.11 -1.39 -7.21
C GLN A 59 -2.69 -2.80 -7.19
N ALA A 60 -3.81 -3.02 -7.90
CA ALA A 60 -4.39 -4.35 -8.00
C ALA A 60 -3.45 -5.32 -8.71
N LYS A 61 -2.79 -4.88 -9.77
CA LYS A 61 -1.79 -5.69 -10.47
C LYS A 61 -0.60 -6.01 -9.57
N PHE A 62 -0.11 -5.03 -8.84
CA PHE A 62 1.00 -5.23 -7.91
C PHE A 62 0.62 -6.20 -6.80
N ALA A 63 -0.61 -6.11 -6.29
CA ALA A 63 -1.10 -7.04 -5.27
C ALA A 63 -1.09 -8.47 -5.79
N GLN A 64 -1.58 -8.70 -7.00
CA GLN A 64 -1.57 -10.03 -7.60
C GLN A 64 -0.15 -10.55 -7.78
N PHE A 65 0.76 -9.68 -8.21
CA PHE A 65 2.17 -10.06 -8.35
C PHE A 65 2.78 -10.44 -7.00
N LEU A 66 2.45 -9.72 -5.93
CA LEU A 66 3.03 -9.94 -4.61
C LEU A 66 2.50 -11.20 -3.91
N LEU A 67 1.26 -11.61 -4.19
CA LEU A 67 0.62 -12.69 -3.44
C LEU A 67 1.48 -13.94 -3.26
N PRO A 68 2.16 -14.47 -4.30
CA PRO A 68 3.01 -15.64 -4.11
C PRO A 68 4.21 -15.42 -3.19
N HIS A 69 4.57 -14.16 -2.94
CA HIS A 69 5.72 -13.80 -2.12
C HIS A 69 5.35 -13.48 -0.68
N LEU A 70 4.05 -13.44 -0.37
CA LEU A 70 3.57 -13.06 0.96
C LEU A 70 3.61 -14.25 1.92
N THR A 71 3.88 -13.94 3.19
CA THR A 71 3.72 -14.93 4.25
C THR A 71 2.24 -15.18 4.49
N GLU A 72 1.94 -16.23 5.27
CA GLU A 72 0.57 -16.53 5.66
C GLU A 72 -0.10 -15.36 6.35
N LYS A 73 0.60 -14.75 7.28
CA LYS A 73 0.09 -13.59 8.03
C LYS A 73 -0.16 -12.39 7.11
N GLU A 74 0.78 -12.11 6.22
CA GLU A 74 0.67 -11.01 5.27
C GLU A 74 -0.51 -11.21 4.34
N THR A 75 -0.68 -12.44 3.86
CA THR A 75 -1.82 -12.78 3.01
C THR A 75 -3.14 -12.57 3.75
N ALA A 76 -3.21 -12.97 5.01
CA ALA A 76 -4.41 -12.78 5.82
C ALA A 76 -4.75 -11.30 5.99
N VAL A 77 -3.74 -10.47 6.25
CA VAL A 77 -3.93 -9.01 6.39
C VAL A 77 -4.45 -8.42 5.07
N TYR A 78 -3.82 -8.80 3.96
CA TYR A 78 -4.26 -8.37 2.63
C TYR A 78 -5.72 -8.72 2.38
N LYS A 79 -6.09 -9.97 2.62
CA LYS A 79 -7.47 -10.45 2.37
C LYS A 79 -8.49 -9.74 3.23
N ARG A 80 -8.16 -9.47 4.49
CA ARG A 80 -9.06 -8.72 5.38
C ARG A 80 -9.30 -7.31 4.87
N GLY A 81 -8.25 -6.64 4.41
CA GLY A 81 -8.38 -5.31 3.82
C GLY A 81 -9.20 -5.32 2.54
N ARG A 82 -8.93 -6.28 1.66
CA ARG A 82 -9.70 -6.46 0.43
C ARG A 82 -11.19 -6.66 0.73
N ASN A 83 -11.49 -7.51 1.71
CA ASN A 83 -12.87 -7.86 2.04
C ASN A 83 -13.60 -6.75 2.80
N ALA A 84 -12.88 -5.88 3.47
CA ALA A 84 -13.45 -4.76 4.23
C ALA A 84 -13.75 -3.55 3.36
N ALA A 85 -13.20 -3.49 2.15
CA ALA A 85 -13.39 -2.34 1.27
C ALA A 85 -14.87 -2.15 0.94
N PRO A 86 -15.36 -0.89 0.93
CA PRO A 86 -16.76 -0.63 0.59
C PRO A 86 -17.10 -1.14 -0.80
N LYS A 87 -18.32 -1.67 -0.96
CA LYS A 87 -18.79 -2.19 -2.24
C LYS A 87 -19.26 -1.08 -3.19
N THR A 88 -18.92 0.16 -2.89
CA THR A 88 -19.24 1.29 -3.75
C THR A 88 -18.39 1.27 -5.01
N THR A 89 -18.95 1.79 -6.08
CA THR A 89 -18.28 1.80 -7.38
C THR A 89 -17.07 2.74 -7.36
N ALA A 90 -15.93 2.23 -7.76
CA ALA A 90 -14.78 3.08 -8.02
C ALA A 90 -15.06 3.84 -9.33
N LYS A 91 -14.72 5.14 -9.35
CA LYS A 91 -14.97 5.98 -10.54
C LYS A 91 -14.10 5.56 -11.72
N ASN A 92 -12.88 5.11 -11.43
CA ASN A 92 -11.89 4.75 -12.45
C ASN A 92 -11.35 3.37 -12.10
N GLY A 93 -11.87 2.36 -12.75
CA GLY A 93 -11.46 0.99 -12.54
C GLY A 93 -12.60 0.13 -12.01
N SER A 94 -12.34 -1.16 -11.86
CA SER A 94 -13.34 -2.10 -11.40
C SER A 94 -13.44 -2.07 -9.87
N VAL A 95 -14.57 -2.54 -9.36
CA VAL A 95 -14.75 -2.73 -7.92
C VAL A 95 -13.70 -3.70 -7.38
N ALA A 96 -13.40 -4.76 -8.13
CA ALA A 96 -12.38 -5.72 -7.73
C ALA A 96 -11.00 -5.08 -7.61
N ALA A 97 -10.64 -4.20 -8.55
CA ALA A 97 -9.35 -3.48 -8.49
C ALA A 97 -9.29 -2.58 -7.27
N TYR A 98 -10.37 -1.88 -6.97
CA TYR A 98 -10.46 -1.02 -5.78
C TYR A 98 -10.25 -1.82 -4.50
N HIS A 99 -10.91 -2.99 -4.40
CA HIS A 99 -10.77 -3.88 -3.25
C HIS A 99 -9.34 -4.40 -3.09
N SER A 100 -8.71 -4.79 -4.21
CA SER A 100 -7.32 -5.26 -4.19
C SER A 100 -6.36 -4.15 -3.77
N ALA A 101 -6.58 -2.93 -4.25
CA ALA A 101 -5.77 -1.78 -3.84
C ALA A 101 -5.91 -1.52 -2.35
N THR A 102 -7.13 -1.59 -1.81
CA THR A 102 -7.36 -1.43 -0.38
C THR A 102 -6.64 -2.51 0.43
N GLY A 103 -6.66 -3.75 -0.07
CA GLY A 103 -5.93 -4.85 0.56
C GLY A 103 -4.43 -4.60 0.60
N LEU A 104 -3.87 -4.11 -0.50
CA LEU A 104 -2.44 -3.79 -0.57
C LEU A 104 -2.07 -2.68 0.41
N GLU A 105 -2.89 -1.64 0.48
CA GLU A 105 -2.69 -0.55 1.44
C GLU A 105 -2.77 -1.05 2.88
N SER A 106 -3.74 -1.94 3.17
CA SER A 106 -3.85 -2.54 4.50
C SER A 106 -2.58 -3.29 4.87
N LEU A 107 -2.01 -4.03 3.93
CA LEU A 107 -0.77 -4.77 4.15
C LEU A 107 0.39 -3.82 4.46
N PHE A 108 0.58 -2.77 3.68
CA PHE A 108 1.66 -1.81 3.92
C PHE A 108 1.46 -1.07 5.25
N GLY A 109 0.23 -0.74 5.59
CA GLY A 109 -0.08 -0.12 6.88
C GLY A 109 0.25 -1.04 8.05
N TYR A 110 -0.11 -2.32 7.93
CA TYR A 110 0.19 -3.32 8.95
C TYR A 110 1.70 -3.46 9.15
N LEU A 111 2.44 -3.58 8.07
CA LEU A 111 3.90 -3.74 8.16
C LEU A 111 4.55 -2.51 8.76
N HIS A 112 4.10 -1.32 8.39
CA HIS A 112 4.63 -0.08 8.94
C HIS A 112 4.39 0.02 10.44
N LEU A 113 3.17 -0.23 10.89
CA LEU A 113 2.83 -0.14 12.31
C LEU A 113 3.47 -1.26 13.14
N SER A 114 3.84 -2.35 12.48
CA SER A 114 4.57 -3.45 13.12
C SER A 114 6.09 -3.22 13.13
N GLY A 115 6.56 -2.12 12.56
CA GLY A 115 8.00 -1.81 12.51
C GLY A 115 8.78 -2.62 11.48
N GLU A 116 8.09 -3.24 10.52
CA GLU A 116 8.69 -4.12 9.51
C GLU A 116 9.18 -3.33 8.29
N GLU A 117 10.03 -2.33 8.52
CA GLU A 117 10.48 -1.44 7.44
C GLU A 117 11.31 -2.16 6.37
N ALA A 118 12.14 -3.13 6.78
CA ALA A 118 12.93 -3.91 5.83
C ALA A 118 12.03 -4.73 4.92
N ARG A 119 10.95 -5.30 5.47
CA ARG A 119 9.99 -6.08 4.69
C ARG A 119 9.21 -5.19 3.71
N ILE A 120 8.85 -3.99 4.14
CA ILE A 120 8.20 -3.00 3.28
C ILE A 120 9.07 -2.73 2.06
N GLN A 121 10.35 -2.45 2.29
CA GLN A 121 11.28 -2.16 1.20
C GLN A 121 11.44 -3.36 0.27
N GLU A 122 11.52 -4.54 0.83
CA GLU A 122 11.62 -5.78 0.07
C GLU A 122 10.43 -5.97 -0.87
N LEU A 123 9.22 -5.79 -0.34
CA LEU A 123 8.00 -5.91 -1.15
C LEU A 123 7.92 -4.80 -2.19
N PHE A 124 8.29 -3.58 -1.84
CA PHE A 124 8.28 -2.47 -2.78
C PHE A 124 9.29 -2.69 -3.91
N ASP A 125 10.46 -3.24 -3.60
CA ASP A 125 11.46 -3.57 -4.62
C ASP A 125 10.90 -4.59 -5.61
N LEU A 126 10.13 -5.56 -5.13
CA LEU A 126 9.46 -6.53 -6.02
C LEU A 126 8.46 -5.82 -6.93
N ILE A 127 7.69 -4.87 -6.41
CA ILE A 127 6.74 -4.08 -7.21
C ILE A 127 7.46 -3.33 -8.32
N VAL A 128 8.55 -2.66 -7.98
CA VAL A 128 9.33 -1.88 -8.93
C VAL A 128 9.88 -2.78 -10.05
N HIS A 129 10.41 -3.94 -9.69
CA HIS A 129 10.93 -4.88 -10.68
C HIS A 129 9.83 -5.47 -11.56
N SER A 130 8.63 -5.65 -11.04
CA SER A 130 7.52 -6.18 -11.83
C SER A 130 7.03 -5.20 -12.87
N SER A 131 7.30 -3.90 -12.68
CA SER A 131 6.82 -2.84 -13.58
C SER A 131 7.78 -2.52 -14.73
N THR A 132 8.94 -3.18 -14.75
CA THR A 132 9.95 -2.95 -15.81
C THR A 132 9.92 -4.01 -16.91
#